data_ec6755e2f261a77addb92466d7559780
#
_entry.id   ec6755e2f261a77addb92466d7559780
#
_cell.length_a   1.000
_cell.length_b   1.000
_cell.length_c   1.000
_cell.angle_alpha   90.00
_cell.angle_beta   90.00
_cell.angle_gamma   90.00
#
_symmetry.space_group_name_H-M   'P 1'
#
loop_
_entity.id
_entity.type
_entity.pdbx_description
1 polymer ?
#
loop_
_entity_poly.entity_id
_entity_poly.type
_entity_poly.pdbx_seq_one_letter_code
_entity_poly.pdbx_strand_id
1 'polypeptide(L)'
;DSIYGSDFYEVRAYTRYMTNWGNTDIFSHVFPIFRKPDSPGNYNRKIIDSRNYRHRLPDYRETSIQPTEKLNVSFYPEGGKLVKGLKSKVAFLVTDENGKYIRTEGKVTDKDGNTLCHIQTDNEGRSVFDILPDESTFQLHLTEPNGHEQTFSLPQAEKEGCVMSLNGMAGDEVTVDLHGTESIKNRLLGYSLIHYGKLSTCDTLTIREGFQMKFHRDSLPEGVNQLTVFDSQGQILSERLFFIYPHPHETDSIRITTETPSLSPYGLIKLRVQTQPHASFSFSAMDAATMGNGNQGHIKSYLLLSSEVKGYIRHPEYYFESDDSTHRKAADLLMTVSYTH
;
A
#
# COMPACT_ATOMS: atom_id res chain seq x y z
N ASP A 1 -33.98 -26.28 -6.79
CA ASP A 1 -32.55 -26.10 -6.84
C ASP A 1 -31.79 -26.94 -5.82
N SER A 2 -31.97 -28.26 -5.94
CA SER A 2 -31.41 -29.25 -5.02
C SER A 2 -30.04 -29.80 -5.45
N ILE A 3 -29.42 -29.20 -6.48
CA ILE A 3 -28.22 -29.76 -7.12
C ILE A 3 -26.93 -29.41 -6.36
N TYR A 4 -26.94 -28.30 -5.62
CA TYR A 4 -25.77 -27.84 -4.90
C TYR A 4 -25.89 -28.07 -3.39
N GLY A 5 -24.87 -28.71 -2.82
CA GLY A 5 -24.79 -28.93 -1.37
C GLY A 5 -24.44 -27.67 -0.61
N SER A 6 -24.53 -27.72 0.73
CA SER A 6 -23.91 -26.70 1.58
C SER A 6 -22.40 -26.82 1.46
N ASP A 7 -21.74 -25.75 0.97
CA ASP A 7 -20.30 -25.70 0.78
C ASP A 7 -19.83 -24.26 0.54
N PHE A 8 -18.54 -24.08 0.36
CA PHE A 8 -17.95 -22.83 -0.07
C PHE A 8 -17.82 -22.81 -1.60
N TYR A 9 -18.28 -21.73 -2.20
CA TYR A 9 -18.27 -21.55 -3.64
C TYR A 9 -17.34 -20.37 -3.98
N GLU A 10 -16.37 -20.64 -4.84
CA GLU A 10 -15.49 -19.59 -5.38
C GLU A 10 -16.12 -19.02 -6.65
N VAL A 11 -16.32 -17.70 -6.67
CA VAL A 11 -16.73 -16.95 -7.86
C VAL A 11 -15.52 -16.22 -8.40
N ARG A 12 -15.17 -16.49 -9.66
CA ARG A 12 -14.12 -15.79 -10.40
C ARG A 12 -14.77 -14.96 -11.49
N ALA A 13 -14.39 -13.68 -11.54
CA ALA A 13 -14.81 -12.78 -12.61
C ALA A 13 -13.56 -12.26 -13.35
N TYR A 14 -13.54 -12.45 -14.66
CA TYR A 14 -12.42 -12.02 -15.48
C TYR A 14 -12.85 -11.76 -16.91
N THR A 15 -12.10 -10.90 -17.58
CA THR A 15 -12.21 -10.69 -19.03
C THR A 15 -11.16 -11.53 -19.75
N ARG A 16 -11.37 -11.80 -21.04
CA ARG A 16 -10.37 -12.46 -21.87
C ARG A 16 -9.05 -11.68 -21.91
N TYR A 17 -9.10 -10.36 -21.78
CA TYR A 17 -7.92 -9.51 -21.72
C TYR A 17 -7.10 -9.75 -20.42
N MET A 18 -7.77 -9.88 -19.28
CA MET A 18 -7.11 -10.13 -18.00
C MET A 18 -6.32 -11.44 -17.97
N THR A 19 -6.74 -12.45 -18.75
CA THR A 19 -6.03 -13.75 -18.80
C THR A 19 -4.65 -13.67 -19.47
N ASN A 20 -4.33 -12.57 -20.14
CA ASN A 20 -2.99 -12.36 -20.71
C ASN A 20 -1.92 -12.03 -19.66
N TRP A 21 -2.32 -11.68 -18.45
CA TRP A 21 -1.44 -11.22 -17.36
C TRP A 21 -1.28 -12.25 -16.24
N GLY A 22 -1.76 -13.45 -16.45
CA GLY A 22 -1.75 -14.52 -15.44
C GLY A 22 -2.98 -14.51 -14.54
N ASN A 23 -2.92 -15.22 -13.42
CA ASN A 23 -4.07 -15.39 -12.52
C ASN A 23 -4.13 -14.35 -11.39
N THR A 24 -3.15 -13.48 -11.27
CA THR A 24 -3.03 -12.52 -10.16
C THR A 24 -4.06 -11.40 -10.21
N ASP A 25 -4.54 -11.06 -11.41
CA ASP A 25 -5.46 -9.95 -11.66
C ASP A 25 -6.91 -10.39 -11.87
N ILE A 26 -7.20 -11.66 -11.57
CA ILE A 26 -8.56 -12.21 -11.66
C ILE A 26 -9.27 -11.98 -10.33
N PHE A 27 -10.43 -11.31 -10.39
CA PHE A 27 -11.28 -11.23 -9.21
C PHE A 27 -11.69 -12.64 -8.77
N SER A 28 -11.46 -12.96 -7.53
CA SER A 28 -11.90 -14.19 -6.90
C SER A 28 -12.50 -13.89 -5.52
N HIS A 29 -13.66 -14.45 -5.25
CA HIS A 29 -14.29 -14.33 -3.95
C HIS A 29 -14.97 -15.63 -3.57
N VAL A 30 -14.79 -16.06 -2.32
CA VAL A 30 -15.39 -17.29 -1.78
C VAL A 30 -16.61 -16.95 -0.95
N PHE A 31 -17.74 -17.53 -1.30
CA PHE A 31 -19.00 -17.36 -0.61
C PHE A 31 -19.40 -18.66 0.09
N PRO A 32 -19.76 -18.63 1.38
CA PRO A 32 -20.40 -19.75 2.03
C PRO A 32 -21.88 -19.83 1.60
N ILE A 33 -22.31 -20.96 1.08
CA ILE A 33 -23.71 -21.22 0.75
C ILE A 33 -24.18 -22.43 1.57
N PHE A 34 -25.09 -22.18 2.51
CA PHE A 34 -25.63 -23.22 3.37
C PHE A 34 -27.13 -23.42 3.14
N ARG A 35 -27.53 -24.66 3.19
CA ARG A 35 -28.95 -24.99 3.19
C ARG A 35 -29.61 -24.53 4.49
N LYS A 36 -30.91 -24.20 4.40
CA LYS A 36 -31.74 -23.98 5.58
C LYS A 36 -31.68 -25.22 6.45
N PRO A 37 -31.34 -25.14 7.74
CA PRO A 37 -31.35 -26.30 8.62
C PRO A 37 -32.77 -26.86 8.79
N ASP A 38 -32.84 -28.16 8.97
CA ASP A 38 -34.10 -28.87 9.11
C ASP A 38 -34.87 -28.48 10.39
N SER A 39 -34.17 -27.92 11.39
CA SER A 39 -34.75 -27.42 12.63
C SER A 39 -34.14 -26.09 13.07
N PRO A 40 -34.95 -25.14 13.59
CA PRO A 40 -34.44 -23.89 14.13
C PRO A 40 -33.44 -24.14 15.26
N GLY A 41 -32.35 -23.44 15.24
CA GLY A 41 -31.28 -23.54 16.25
C GLY A 41 -30.20 -24.58 15.96
N ASN A 42 -30.39 -25.48 15.02
CA ASN A 42 -29.34 -26.40 14.58
C ASN A 42 -28.46 -25.78 13.50
N TYR A 43 -27.83 -24.67 13.83
CA TYR A 43 -26.84 -24.01 12.98
C TYR A 43 -25.52 -24.78 13.10
N ASN A 44 -25.26 -25.58 12.10
CA ASN A 44 -24.16 -26.54 12.14
C ASN A 44 -22.81 -25.85 12.11
N ARG A 45 -22.31 -25.38 13.25
CA ARG A 45 -20.93 -24.91 13.44
C ARG A 45 -19.90 -25.91 12.89
N LYS A 46 -20.25 -27.19 12.87
CA LYS A 46 -19.39 -28.24 12.31
C LYS A 46 -19.15 -28.11 10.80
N ILE A 47 -19.99 -27.39 10.06
CA ILE A 47 -19.74 -27.14 8.62
C ILE A 47 -18.67 -26.06 8.46
N ILE A 48 -18.69 -25.06 9.32
CA ILE A 48 -17.70 -23.95 9.30
C ILE A 48 -16.35 -24.43 9.84
N ASP A 49 -16.36 -25.32 10.85
CA ASP A 49 -15.17 -25.95 11.44
C ASP A 49 -14.73 -27.22 10.71
N SER A 50 -15.40 -27.62 9.65
CA SER A 50 -15.10 -28.89 8.99
C SER A 50 -13.70 -28.87 8.36
N ARG A 51 -12.99 -29.99 8.50
CA ARG A 51 -11.67 -30.20 7.89
C ARG A 51 -11.65 -29.95 6.37
N ASN A 52 -12.82 -30.05 5.72
CA ASN A 52 -12.99 -29.79 4.30
C ASN A 52 -12.82 -28.29 3.92
N TYR A 53 -13.13 -27.38 4.83
CA TYR A 53 -12.88 -25.96 4.63
C TYR A 53 -11.38 -25.66 4.50
N ARG A 54 -10.56 -26.34 5.31
CA ARG A 54 -9.11 -26.14 5.33
C ARG A 54 -8.40 -26.66 4.07
N HIS A 55 -9.00 -27.57 3.34
CA HIS A 55 -8.37 -28.20 2.17
C HIS A 55 -8.79 -27.60 0.83
N ARG A 56 -9.86 -26.78 0.80
CA ARG A 56 -10.42 -26.26 -0.47
C ARG A 56 -10.19 -24.77 -0.70
N LEU A 57 -9.95 -24.00 0.35
CA LEU A 57 -9.49 -22.62 0.17
C LEU A 57 -7.99 -22.66 -0.13
N PRO A 58 -7.53 -21.89 -1.12
CA PRO A 58 -6.11 -21.61 -1.21
C PRO A 58 -5.64 -21.14 0.16
N ASP A 59 -4.60 -21.77 0.66
CA ASP A 59 -4.09 -21.51 2.01
C ASP A 59 -3.46 -20.12 2.04
N TYR A 60 -4.30 -19.09 2.18
CA TYR A 60 -3.88 -17.75 2.61
C TYR A 60 -3.53 -17.73 4.11
N ARG A 61 -3.39 -18.91 4.71
CA ARG A 61 -2.74 -18.96 5.99
C ARG A 61 -1.32 -18.46 5.76
N GLU A 62 -0.95 -17.48 6.58
CA GLU A 62 0.42 -17.45 7.06
C GLU A 62 0.69 -18.87 7.59
N THR A 63 1.12 -19.75 6.70
CA THR A 63 1.73 -20.98 7.15
C THR A 63 2.80 -20.52 8.10
N SER A 64 2.90 -21.14 9.25
CA SER A 64 4.02 -20.95 10.18
C SER A 64 5.28 -21.55 9.52
N ILE A 65 5.58 -21.12 8.30
CA ILE A 65 6.85 -21.35 7.66
C ILE A 65 7.82 -20.59 8.56
N GLN A 66 8.68 -21.34 9.21
CA GLN A 66 9.76 -20.75 9.97
C GLN A 66 10.48 -19.79 9.04
N PRO A 67 10.79 -18.56 9.48
CA PRO A 67 11.55 -17.63 8.66
C PRO A 67 12.81 -18.37 8.17
N THR A 68 13.07 -18.29 6.88
CA THR A 68 14.36 -18.76 6.36
C THR A 68 15.45 -17.87 6.93
N GLU A 69 16.63 -18.45 7.11
CA GLU A 69 17.75 -17.70 7.70
C GLU A 69 18.24 -16.57 6.79
N LYS A 70 17.96 -16.66 5.49
CA LYS A 70 18.45 -15.71 4.50
C LYS A 70 17.47 -14.55 4.31
N LEU A 71 17.99 -13.33 4.43
CA LEU A 71 17.26 -12.10 4.19
C LEU A 71 17.40 -11.65 2.73
N ASN A 72 16.32 -11.10 2.20
CA ASN A 72 16.31 -10.36 0.95
C ASN A 72 16.01 -8.88 1.26
N VAL A 73 16.78 -7.98 0.66
CA VAL A 73 16.62 -6.54 0.85
C VAL A 73 16.42 -5.86 -0.50
N SER A 74 15.36 -5.06 -0.59
CA SER A 74 15.12 -4.18 -1.72
C SER A 74 15.24 -2.72 -1.25
N PHE A 75 16.01 -1.92 -2.00
CA PHE A 75 16.21 -0.49 -1.70
C PHE A 75 15.38 0.39 -2.62
N TYR A 76 14.81 1.44 -2.04
CA TYR A 76 13.95 2.40 -2.71
C TYR A 76 14.40 3.82 -2.37
N PRO A 77 15.37 4.38 -3.12
CA PRO A 77 15.73 5.78 -2.97
C PRO A 77 14.53 6.67 -3.29
N GLU A 78 14.26 7.65 -2.44
CA GLU A 78 13.16 8.59 -2.67
C GLU A 78 13.41 9.39 -3.95
N GLY A 79 12.42 9.37 -4.87
CA GLY A 79 12.60 9.89 -6.21
C GLY A 79 13.17 8.90 -7.23
N GLY A 80 13.45 7.65 -6.81
CA GLY A 80 13.83 6.52 -7.66
C GLY A 80 15.34 6.26 -7.77
N LYS A 81 16.19 7.26 -7.56
CA LYS A 81 17.65 7.16 -7.75
C LYS A 81 18.44 7.85 -6.67
N LEU A 82 19.62 7.32 -6.36
CA LEU A 82 20.64 8.05 -5.61
C LEU A 82 21.46 8.91 -6.58
N VAL A 83 21.74 10.15 -6.17
CA VAL A 83 22.54 11.08 -6.96
C VAL A 83 23.67 11.63 -6.09
N LYS A 84 24.89 11.61 -6.61
CA LYS A 84 26.09 12.07 -5.90
C LYS A 84 25.95 13.53 -5.45
N GLY A 85 26.30 13.80 -4.20
CA GLY A 85 26.28 15.14 -3.62
C GLY A 85 24.89 15.67 -3.31
N LEU A 86 23.82 14.90 -3.54
CA LEU A 86 22.45 15.27 -3.19
C LEU A 86 21.94 14.39 -2.05
N LYS A 87 21.55 15.03 -0.93
CA LYS A 87 20.97 14.32 0.21
C LYS A 87 19.73 13.58 -0.25
N SER A 88 19.67 12.29 0.04
CA SER A 88 18.61 11.39 -0.36
C SER A 88 18.10 10.60 0.83
N LYS A 89 16.80 10.34 0.86
CA LYS A 89 16.18 9.42 1.76
C LYS A 89 16.08 8.06 1.06
N VAL A 90 16.45 6.98 1.74
CA VAL A 90 16.39 5.62 1.21
C VAL A 90 15.47 4.80 2.08
N ALA A 91 14.33 4.40 1.53
CA ALA A 91 13.52 3.37 2.14
C ALA A 91 14.02 1.98 1.70
N PHE A 92 13.78 0.98 2.53
CA PHE A 92 14.10 -0.40 2.18
C PHE A 92 13.07 -1.36 2.79
N LEU A 93 12.97 -2.52 2.18
CA LEU A 93 12.08 -3.59 2.56
C LEU A 93 12.90 -4.87 2.78
N VAL A 94 12.66 -5.53 3.91
CA VAL A 94 13.30 -6.81 4.27
C VAL A 94 12.27 -7.93 4.24
N THR A 95 12.57 -8.96 3.47
CA THR A 95 11.77 -10.18 3.42
C THR A 95 12.69 -11.41 3.57
N ASP A 96 12.10 -12.55 3.89
CA ASP A 96 12.76 -13.84 3.73
C ASP A 96 12.67 -14.33 2.27
N GLU A 97 13.21 -15.52 2.00
CA GLU A 97 13.17 -16.16 0.68
C GLU A 97 11.73 -16.48 0.19
N ASN A 98 10.77 -16.55 1.11
CA ASN A 98 9.36 -16.81 0.80
C ASN A 98 8.55 -15.50 0.64
N GLY A 99 9.20 -14.34 0.71
CA GLY A 99 8.54 -13.03 0.64
C GLY A 99 7.84 -12.60 1.93
N LYS A 100 8.06 -13.30 3.05
CA LYS A 100 7.53 -12.91 4.35
C LYS A 100 8.33 -11.73 4.90
N TYR A 101 7.63 -10.70 5.38
CA TYR A 101 8.23 -9.52 6.01
C TYR A 101 8.97 -9.88 7.29
N ILE A 102 10.19 -9.37 7.43
CA ILE A 102 11.07 -9.64 8.58
C ILE A 102 11.32 -8.36 9.35
N ARG A 103 10.97 -8.40 10.64
CA ARG A 103 11.37 -7.36 11.58
C ARG A 103 12.80 -7.62 12.01
N THR A 104 13.68 -6.65 11.80
CA THR A 104 15.10 -6.77 12.11
C THR A 104 15.68 -5.41 12.48
N GLU A 105 16.87 -5.42 13.00
CA GLU A 105 17.66 -4.24 13.32
C GLU A 105 19.05 -4.31 12.69
N GLY A 106 19.70 -3.17 12.58
CA GLY A 106 21.02 -3.11 12.00
C GLY A 106 21.58 -1.71 11.92
N LYS A 107 22.55 -1.52 11.02
CA LYS A 107 23.25 -0.26 10.83
C LYS A 107 23.61 -0.03 9.35
N VAL A 108 23.73 1.22 8.99
CA VAL A 108 24.29 1.62 7.70
C VAL A 108 25.71 2.13 7.91
N THR A 109 26.65 1.68 7.09
CA THR A 109 28.06 2.11 7.16
C THR A 109 28.54 2.69 5.85
N ASP A 110 29.57 3.51 5.94
CA ASP A 110 30.37 3.94 4.79
C ASP A 110 31.39 2.85 4.37
N LYS A 111 32.20 3.16 3.35
CA LYS A 111 33.26 2.27 2.83
C LYS A 111 34.36 1.95 3.86
N ASP A 112 34.58 2.83 4.83
CA ASP A 112 35.61 2.70 5.86
C ASP A 112 35.08 1.96 7.10
N GLY A 113 33.79 1.54 7.08
CA GLY A 113 33.13 0.83 8.15
C GLY A 113 32.57 1.73 9.27
N ASN A 114 32.61 3.06 9.09
CA ASN A 114 32.02 3.98 10.07
C ASN A 114 30.49 3.88 10.00
N THR A 115 29.86 3.78 11.18
CA THR A 115 28.40 3.73 11.28
C THR A 115 27.81 5.11 11.04
N LEU A 116 26.95 5.23 10.03
CA LEU A 116 26.21 6.44 9.72
C LEU A 116 24.93 6.56 10.53
N CYS A 117 24.18 5.46 10.64
CA CYS A 117 22.96 5.40 11.43
C CYS A 117 22.64 3.96 11.86
N HIS A 118 21.87 3.84 12.94
CA HIS A 118 21.21 2.60 13.32
C HIS A 118 19.80 2.58 12.77
N ILE A 119 19.33 1.41 12.38
CA ILE A 119 17.99 1.22 11.83
C ILE A 119 17.26 0.10 12.56
N GLN A 120 15.93 0.21 12.53
CA GLN A 120 15.01 -0.84 12.93
C GLN A 120 13.85 -0.86 11.94
N THR A 121 13.49 -2.05 11.45
CA THR A 121 12.34 -2.20 10.56
C THR A 121 11.04 -2.25 11.37
N ASP A 122 9.95 -1.83 10.73
CA ASP A 122 8.59 -1.99 11.23
C ASP A 122 8.14 -3.48 11.16
N ASN A 123 6.89 -3.74 11.53
CA ASN A 123 6.32 -5.10 11.48
C ASN A 123 6.11 -5.63 10.05
N GLU A 124 6.24 -4.77 9.05
CA GLU A 124 6.17 -5.10 7.62
C GLU A 124 7.54 -5.05 6.95
N GLY A 125 8.60 -5.18 7.76
CA GLY A 125 9.97 -5.26 7.26
C GLY A 125 10.50 -3.98 6.64
N ARG A 126 9.86 -2.82 6.84
CA ARG A 126 10.22 -1.55 6.21
C ARG A 126 10.97 -0.64 7.17
N SER A 127 11.89 0.12 6.63
CA SER A 127 12.53 1.24 7.34
C SER A 127 13.05 2.27 6.36
N VAL A 128 13.56 3.37 6.87
CA VAL A 128 14.07 4.50 6.09
C VAL A 128 15.24 5.16 6.80
N PHE A 129 16.20 5.64 6.03
CA PHE A 129 17.33 6.43 6.53
C PHE A 129 17.74 7.50 5.53
N ASP A 130 18.43 8.53 6.01
CA ASP A 130 19.01 9.60 5.19
C ASP A 130 20.46 9.27 4.84
N ILE A 131 20.89 9.63 3.63
CA ILE A 131 22.24 9.47 3.15
C ILE A 131 22.64 10.63 2.27
N LEU A 132 23.92 10.99 2.29
CA LEU A 132 24.55 11.88 1.32
C LEU A 132 25.50 11.05 0.44
N PRO A 133 25.05 10.59 -0.73
CA PRO A 133 25.86 9.75 -1.59
C PRO A 133 27.10 10.51 -2.11
N ASP A 134 28.22 9.85 -2.04
CA ASP A 134 29.48 10.30 -2.65
C ASP A 134 29.98 9.26 -3.67
N GLU A 135 31.28 9.16 -3.88
CA GLU A 135 31.90 8.14 -4.73
C GLU A 135 32.06 6.76 -4.03
N SER A 136 31.75 6.71 -2.74
CA SER A 136 31.90 5.48 -1.96
C SER A 136 30.67 4.57 -2.06
N THR A 137 30.90 3.31 -1.74
CA THR A 137 29.83 2.31 -1.57
C THR A 137 29.38 2.32 -0.11
N PHE A 138 28.08 2.32 0.09
CA PHE A 138 27.47 2.20 1.41
C PHE A 138 26.93 0.80 1.60
N GLN A 139 26.92 0.35 2.84
CA GLN A 139 26.47 -0.99 3.20
C GLN A 139 25.41 -0.94 4.31
N LEU A 140 24.41 -1.77 4.16
CA LEU A 140 23.40 -2.06 5.18
C LEU A 140 23.73 -3.40 5.82
N HIS A 141 23.93 -3.41 7.13
CA HIS A 141 24.16 -4.59 7.93
C HIS A 141 22.91 -4.90 8.72
N LEU A 142 22.37 -6.09 8.56
CA LEU A 142 21.14 -6.53 9.24
C LEU A 142 21.42 -7.78 10.06
N THR A 143 20.77 -7.87 11.23
CA THR A 143 20.82 -9.04 12.08
C THR A 143 19.75 -10.05 11.63
N GLU A 144 20.16 -11.25 11.28
CA GLU A 144 19.25 -12.35 10.99
C GLU A 144 18.52 -12.85 12.24
N PRO A 145 17.40 -13.57 12.09
CA PRO A 145 16.70 -14.18 13.24
C PRO A 145 17.56 -15.13 14.08
N ASN A 146 18.59 -15.74 13.48
CA ASN A 146 19.56 -16.62 14.16
C ASN A 146 20.72 -15.87 14.86
N GLY A 147 20.75 -14.52 14.74
CA GLY A 147 21.77 -13.64 15.33
C GLY A 147 23.00 -13.41 14.46
N HIS A 148 23.08 -13.99 13.27
CA HIS A 148 24.15 -13.67 12.30
C HIS A 148 23.90 -12.31 11.64
N GLU A 149 24.96 -11.67 11.18
CA GLU A 149 24.88 -10.42 10.43
C GLU A 149 24.99 -10.70 8.93
N GLN A 150 24.04 -10.16 8.15
CA GLN A 150 24.14 -10.11 6.69
C GLN A 150 24.37 -8.68 6.21
N THR A 151 25.16 -8.55 5.14
CA THR A 151 25.55 -7.26 4.57
C THR A 151 25.00 -7.11 3.15
N PHE A 152 24.40 -5.94 2.89
CA PHE A 152 23.81 -5.60 1.61
C PHE A 152 24.38 -4.29 1.10
N SER A 153 24.82 -4.27 -0.16
CA SER A 153 25.33 -3.04 -0.79
C SER A 153 24.16 -2.17 -1.25
N LEU A 154 24.21 -0.89 -0.96
CA LEU A 154 23.25 0.07 -1.47
C LEU A 154 23.42 0.26 -2.99
N PRO A 155 22.36 0.71 -3.70
CA PRO A 155 22.46 1.08 -5.11
C PRO A 155 23.55 2.13 -5.34
N GLN A 156 24.24 2.05 -6.47
CA GLN A 156 25.23 3.06 -6.85
C GLN A 156 24.53 4.39 -7.15
N ALA A 157 25.16 5.48 -6.68
CA ALA A 157 24.70 6.82 -6.98
C ALA A 157 25.10 7.26 -8.40
N GLU A 158 24.14 7.81 -9.14
CA GLU A 158 24.40 8.43 -10.45
C GLU A 158 25.18 9.73 -10.29
N LYS A 159 25.96 10.07 -11.30
CA LYS A 159 26.76 11.32 -11.30
C LYS A 159 25.89 12.55 -11.46
N GLU A 160 24.83 12.43 -12.23
CA GLU A 160 23.93 13.51 -12.60
C GLU A 160 22.48 13.08 -12.41
N GLY A 161 21.64 14.01 -12.02
CA GLY A 161 20.23 13.73 -11.83
C GLY A 161 19.53 14.74 -10.94
N CYS A 162 18.30 14.36 -10.59
CA CYS A 162 17.44 15.11 -9.70
C CYS A 162 16.93 14.17 -8.58
N VAL A 163 16.95 14.65 -7.36
CA VAL A 163 16.29 13.99 -6.22
C VAL A 163 15.05 14.77 -5.80
N MET A 164 14.05 14.02 -5.40
CA MET A 164 12.77 14.55 -4.93
C MET A 164 12.56 14.09 -3.49
N SER A 165 12.21 15.00 -2.61
CA SER A 165 11.86 14.69 -1.23
C SER A 165 10.52 15.27 -0.86
N LEU A 166 9.64 14.43 -0.34
CA LEU A 166 8.36 14.87 0.20
C LEU A 166 8.54 15.37 1.63
N ASN A 167 8.38 16.67 1.83
CA ASN A 167 8.57 17.34 3.12
C ASN A 167 7.28 17.90 3.68
N GLY A 168 6.40 17.05 4.12
CA GLY A 168 5.24 17.47 4.85
C GLY A 168 3.94 17.27 4.08
N MET A 169 3.11 16.45 4.68
CA MET A 169 1.68 16.33 4.43
C MET A 169 0.89 16.78 5.68
N ALA A 170 1.53 17.60 6.52
CA ALA A 170 0.89 18.18 7.69
C ALA A 170 0.30 19.54 7.33
N GLY A 171 -1.01 19.73 7.53
CA GLY A 171 -1.73 20.96 7.18
C GLY A 171 -2.29 20.94 5.76
N ASP A 172 -2.44 22.13 5.20
CA ASP A 172 -3.18 22.36 3.94
C ASP A 172 -2.28 22.30 2.69
N GLU A 173 -0.98 22.09 2.86
CA GLU A 173 -0.03 22.06 1.77
C GLU A 173 0.75 20.73 1.71
N VAL A 174 0.93 20.23 0.50
CA VAL A 174 1.90 19.19 0.16
C VAL A 174 3.13 19.87 -0.41
N THR A 175 4.26 19.68 0.25
CA THR A 175 5.52 20.32 -0.11
C THR A 175 6.52 19.29 -0.60
N VAL A 176 7.08 19.52 -1.78
CA VAL A 176 8.07 18.65 -2.43
C VAL A 176 9.32 19.45 -2.73
N ASP A 177 10.45 19.06 -2.12
CA ASP A 177 11.75 19.64 -2.43
C ASP A 177 12.37 18.91 -3.63
N LEU A 178 12.89 19.68 -4.57
CA LEU A 178 13.61 19.18 -5.73
C LEU A 178 15.04 19.73 -5.72
N HIS A 179 15.99 18.82 -5.75
CA HIS A 179 17.41 19.14 -5.86
C HIS A 179 18.00 18.51 -7.12
N GLY A 180 18.64 19.30 -7.94
CA GLY A 180 19.32 18.84 -9.15
C GLY A 180 20.82 19.07 -9.08
N THR A 181 21.59 18.25 -9.79
CA THR A 181 23.00 18.52 -10.07
C THR A 181 23.15 19.76 -10.93
N GLU A 182 24.37 20.31 -11.04
CA GLU A 182 24.60 21.50 -11.85
C GLU A 182 24.20 21.34 -13.32
N SER A 183 24.28 20.12 -13.85
CA SER A 183 23.81 19.80 -15.21
C SER A 183 22.29 19.84 -15.38
N ILE A 184 21.53 19.73 -14.28
CA ILE A 184 20.06 19.76 -14.27
C ILE A 184 19.53 21.15 -13.86
N LYS A 185 20.23 21.85 -12.99
CA LYS A 185 19.87 23.21 -12.57
C LYS A 185 19.70 24.15 -13.76
N ASN A 186 18.75 25.07 -13.64
CA ASN A 186 18.43 26.10 -14.65
C ASN A 186 17.95 25.55 -16.01
N ARG A 187 17.76 24.24 -16.16
CA ARG A 187 17.12 23.66 -17.33
C ARG A 187 15.60 23.72 -17.21
N LEU A 188 14.92 23.88 -18.33
CA LEU A 188 13.46 23.72 -18.39
C LEU A 188 13.14 22.23 -18.34
N LEU A 189 12.40 21.83 -17.33
CA LEU A 189 11.92 20.46 -17.11
C LEU A 189 10.40 20.42 -17.20
N GLY A 190 9.84 19.26 -17.47
CA GLY A 190 8.42 19.00 -17.32
C GLY A 190 8.13 18.28 -15.99
N TYR A 191 6.93 18.48 -15.49
CA TYR A 191 6.38 17.60 -14.45
C TYR A 191 4.96 17.20 -14.77
N SER A 192 4.57 16.04 -14.28
CA SER A 192 3.19 15.55 -14.37
C SER A 192 2.72 15.01 -13.03
N LEU A 193 1.45 15.26 -12.75
CA LEU A 193 0.72 14.65 -11.64
C LEU A 193 -0.32 13.69 -12.23
N ILE A 194 -0.24 12.43 -11.84
CA ILE A 194 -1.12 11.36 -12.33
C ILE A 194 -1.88 10.78 -11.14
N HIS A 195 -3.16 10.53 -11.35
CA HIS A 195 -4.06 9.89 -10.39
C HIS A 195 -4.97 8.91 -11.13
N TYR A 196 -5.07 7.66 -10.66
CA TYR A 196 -5.79 6.59 -11.35
C TYR A 196 -5.40 6.43 -12.83
N GLY A 197 -4.10 6.52 -13.14
CA GLY A 197 -3.62 6.46 -14.50
C GLY A 197 -4.06 7.62 -15.39
N LYS A 198 -4.70 8.65 -14.84
CA LYS A 198 -5.15 9.85 -15.56
C LYS A 198 -4.27 11.04 -15.23
N LEU A 199 -3.88 11.76 -16.25
CA LEU A 199 -3.12 13.01 -16.08
C LEU A 199 -4.03 14.06 -15.43
N SER A 200 -3.65 14.49 -14.21
CA SER A 200 -4.33 15.57 -13.49
C SER A 200 -3.72 16.93 -13.82
N THR A 201 -2.40 17.00 -13.85
CA THR A 201 -1.66 18.24 -14.14
C THR A 201 -0.40 17.92 -14.92
N CYS A 202 -0.05 18.77 -15.88
CA CYS A 202 1.22 18.75 -16.58
C CYS A 202 1.66 20.19 -16.85
N ASP A 203 2.87 20.51 -16.39
CA ASP A 203 3.41 21.86 -16.58
C ASP A 203 4.95 21.80 -16.58
N THR A 204 5.59 22.94 -16.67
CA THR A 204 7.03 23.08 -16.69
C THR A 204 7.57 23.69 -15.40
N LEU A 205 8.81 23.37 -15.07
CA LEU A 205 9.51 23.92 -13.93
C LEU A 205 11.00 24.13 -14.26
N THR A 206 11.67 24.93 -13.43
CA THR A 206 13.13 25.09 -13.48
C THR A 206 13.66 24.94 -12.06
N ILE A 207 14.51 23.95 -11.84
CA ILE A 207 15.14 23.73 -10.52
C ILE A 207 16.22 24.79 -10.31
N ARG A 208 16.07 25.54 -9.21
CA ARG A 208 17.06 26.45 -8.68
C ARG A 208 17.46 26.00 -7.28
N GLU A 209 18.44 26.64 -6.70
CA GLU A 209 18.80 26.34 -5.32
C GLU A 209 17.62 26.60 -4.38
N GLY A 210 17.34 25.62 -3.49
CA GLY A 210 16.21 25.67 -2.57
C GLY A 210 14.83 25.57 -3.25
N PHE A 211 14.74 25.00 -4.46
CA PHE A 211 13.49 24.90 -5.20
C PHE A 211 12.50 23.94 -4.52
N GLN A 212 11.29 24.45 -4.30
CA GLN A 212 10.22 23.75 -3.64
C GLN A 212 8.93 23.88 -4.45
N MET A 213 8.29 22.74 -4.74
CA MET A 213 6.93 22.68 -5.26
C MET A 213 5.95 22.66 -4.10
N LYS A 214 4.87 23.41 -4.24
CA LYS A 214 3.78 23.45 -3.26
C LYS A 214 2.47 23.22 -3.95
N PHE A 215 1.70 22.29 -3.40
CA PHE A 215 0.35 21.99 -3.84
C PHE A 215 -0.60 22.20 -2.68
N HIS A 216 -1.69 22.92 -2.90
CA HIS A 216 -2.75 22.99 -1.91
C HIS A 216 -3.45 21.63 -1.84
N ARG A 217 -3.61 21.07 -0.65
CA ARG A 217 -4.17 19.73 -0.43
C ARG A 217 -5.53 19.55 -1.10
N ASP A 218 -6.41 20.55 -0.99
CA ASP A 218 -7.75 20.49 -1.59
C ASP A 218 -7.76 20.53 -3.11
N SER A 219 -6.64 20.89 -3.74
CA SER A 219 -6.48 20.83 -5.20
C SER A 219 -5.99 19.48 -5.72
N LEU A 220 -5.63 18.56 -4.81
CA LEU A 220 -5.12 17.24 -5.13
C LEU A 220 -6.22 16.19 -4.98
N PRO A 221 -6.30 15.21 -5.89
CA PRO A 221 -7.20 14.08 -5.72
C PRO A 221 -6.88 13.26 -4.48
N GLU A 222 -7.93 12.79 -3.79
CA GLU A 222 -7.79 11.86 -2.66
C GLU A 222 -7.24 10.50 -3.11
N GLY A 223 -6.44 9.86 -2.25
CA GLY A 223 -5.80 8.59 -2.56
C GLY A 223 -4.38 8.74 -3.11
N VAL A 224 -3.94 7.78 -3.91
CA VAL A 224 -2.58 7.71 -4.44
C VAL A 224 -2.39 8.69 -5.59
N ASN A 225 -1.36 9.51 -5.49
CA ASN A 225 -0.92 10.44 -6.52
C ASN A 225 0.53 10.13 -6.91
N GLN A 226 0.84 10.26 -8.18
CA GLN A 226 2.18 10.06 -8.73
C GLN A 226 2.69 11.39 -9.29
N LEU A 227 3.77 11.90 -8.71
CA LEU A 227 4.50 13.07 -9.24
C LEU A 227 5.73 12.59 -9.99
N THR A 228 5.85 12.97 -11.24
CA THR A 228 6.99 12.62 -12.10
C THR A 228 7.62 13.88 -12.64
N VAL A 229 8.94 13.99 -12.57
CA VAL A 229 9.73 15.06 -13.20
C VAL A 229 10.55 14.46 -14.33
N PHE A 230 10.52 15.10 -15.49
CA PHE A 230 11.15 14.60 -16.71
C PHE A 230 11.83 15.71 -17.51
N ASP A 231 12.77 15.35 -18.35
CA ASP A 231 13.48 16.28 -19.22
C ASP A 231 12.71 16.56 -20.53
N SER A 232 13.28 17.41 -21.39
CA SER A 232 12.73 17.77 -22.69
C SER A 232 12.63 16.59 -23.69
N GLN A 233 13.29 15.48 -23.40
CA GLN A 233 13.23 14.25 -24.20
C GLN A 233 12.23 13.23 -23.62
N GLY A 234 11.57 13.56 -22.51
CA GLY A 234 10.63 12.68 -21.81
C GLY A 234 11.31 11.64 -20.92
N GLN A 235 12.63 11.78 -20.64
CA GLN A 235 13.32 10.89 -19.72
C GLN A 235 12.96 11.26 -18.28
N ILE A 236 12.51 10.27 -17.51
CA ILE A 236 12.17 10.45 -16.10
C ILE A 236 13.45 10.68 -15.29
N LEU A 237 13.50 11.83 -14.64
CA LEU A 237 14.58 12.22 -13.75
C LEU A 237 14.32 11.82 -12.31
N SER A 238 13.06 11.96 -11.86
CA SER A 238 12.63 11.58 -10.51
C SER A 238 11.14 11.33 -10.45
N GLU A 239 10.73 10.39 -9.64
CA GLU A 239 9.32 10.01 -9.49
C GLU A 239 8.99 9.65 -8.04
N ARG A 240 7.81 10.04 -7.58
CA ARG A 240 7.36 9.80 -6.20
C ARG A 240 5.87 9.58 -6.13
N LEU A 241 5.46 8.52 -5.45
CA LEU A 241 4.09 8.33 -5.00
C LEU A 241 3.87 9.05 -3.68
N PHE A 242 2.68 9.59 -3.50
CA PHE A 242 2.23 10.14 -2.22
C PHE A 242 0.72 9.95 -2.06
N PHE A 243 0.28 9.92 -0.82
CA PHE A 243 -1.11 9.62 -0.48
C PHE A 243 -1.80 10.86 0.10
N ILE A 244 -2.93 11.24 -0.47
CA ILE A 244 -3.79 12.30 0.07
C ILE A 244 -4.94 11.66 0.82
N TYR A 245 -5.01 11.91 2.12
CA TYR A 245 -6.09 11.45 2.96
C TYR A 245 -7.41 12.10 2.57
N PRO A 246 -8.51 11.33 2.56
CA PRO A 246 -9.82 11.86 2.23
C PRO A 246 -10.24 12.92 3.24
N HIS A 247 -10.85 13.98 2.73
CA HIS A 247 -11.46 14.98 3.56
C HIS A 247 -12.73 14.44 4.23
N PRO A 248 -13.02 14.80 5.48
CA PRO A 248 -14.30 14.49 6.07
C PRO A 248 -15.41 15.24 5.31
N HIS A 249 -16.10 14.55 4.42
CA HIS A 249 -17.30 15.11 3.78
C HIS A 249 -18.48 14.96 4.74
N GLU A 250 -18.97 16.06 5.29
CA GLU A 250 -20.14 16.09 6.17
C GLU A 250 -21.41 15.57 5.49
N THR A 251 -21.41 15.53 4.16
CA THR A 251 -22.60 15.24 3.34
C THR A 251 -22.81 13.77 3.03
N ASP A 252 -21.81 12.90 3.21
CA ASP A 252 -21.87 11.51 2.75
C ASP A 252 -22.33 10.52 3.83
N SER A 253 -23.20 10.95 4.72
CA SER A 253 -23.68 10.05 5.77
C SER A 253 -24.79 9.13 5.28
N ILE A 254 -24.51 7.83 5.23
CA ILE A 254 -25.54 6.79 5.12
C ILE A 254 -25.91 6.37 6.54
N ARG A 255 -27.17 6.57 6.92
CA ARG A 255 -27.68 6.10 8.22
C ARG A 255 -28.54 4.87 8.01
N ILE A 256 -28.17 3.79 8.68
CA ILE A 256 -28.93 2.52 8.67
C ILE A 256 -29.53 2.32 10.06
N THR A 257 -30.84 2.13 10.13
CA THR A 257 -31.55 1.80 11.36
C THR A 257 -32.43 0.58 11.16
N THR A 258 -32.52 -0.28 12.17
CA THR A 258 -33.46 -1.40 12.12
C THR A 258 -34.86 -0.97 12.57
N GLU A 259 -35.87 -1.37 11.80
CA GLU A 259 -37.27 -1.21 12.16
C GLU A 259 -37.86 -2.49 12.80
N THR A 260 -37.08 -3.56 12.82
CA THR A 260 -37.48 -4.84 13.40
C THR A 260 -37.18 -4.84 14.89
N PRO A 261 -38.19 -4.87 15.78
CA PRO A 261 -37.99 -4.70 17.22
C PRO A 261 -37.28 -5.89 17.89
N SER A 262 -37.39 -7.09 17.31
CA SER A 262 -36.69 -8.27 17.78
C SER A 262 -36.26 -9.13 16.59
N LEU A 263 -35.04 -9.65 16.64
CA LEU A 263 -34.52 -10.55 15.62
C LEU A 263 -34.78 -11.98 15.98
N SER A 264 -35.28 -12.75 15.04
CA SER A 264 -35.46 -14.19 15.17
C SER A 264 -34.84 -14.92 13.99
N PRO A 265 -34.38 -16.15 14.17
CA PRO A 265 -33.86 -16.94 13.06
C PRO A 265 -34.89 -17.06 11.94
N TYR A 266 -34.44 -16.78 10.70
CA TYR A 266 -35.28 -16.74 9.48
C TYR A 266 -36.41 -15.68 9.51
N GLY A 267 -36.40 -14.78 10.48
CA GLY A 267 -37.31 -13.65 10.55
C GLY A 267 -37.01 -12.59 9.50
N LEU A 268 -38.03 -11.84 9.13
CA LEU A 268 -37.86 -10.68 8.25
C LEU A 268 -37.19 -9.54 9.02
N ILE A 269 -36.08 -9.03 8.50
CA ILE A 269 -35.39 -7.84 9.01
C ILE A 269 -35.76 -6.68 8.11
N LYS A 270 -36.34 -5.63 8.70
CA LYS A 270 -36.60 -4.36 8.02
C LYS A 270 -35.57 -3.34 8.42
N LEU A 271 -34.91 -2.78 7.43
CA LEU A 271 -33.90 -1.73 7.60
C LEU A 271 -34.39 -0.45 6.93
N ARG A 272 -34.18 0.66 7.61
CA ARG A 272 -34.34 1.98 7.02
C ARG A 272 -32.97 2.54 6.68
N VAL A 273 -32.78 2.90 5.42
CA VAL A 273 -31.55 3.50 4.91
C VAL A 273 -31.85 4.95 4.55
N GLN A 274 -31.15 5.90 5.15
CA GLN A 274 -31.23 7.32 4.85
C GLN A 274 -29.94 7.75 4.17
N THR A 275 -30.06 8.37 3.00
CA THR A 275 -28.95 8.86 2.20
C THR A 275 -29.28 10.25 1.67
N GLN A 276 -28.32 10.88 0.99
CA GLN A 276 -28.55 12.09 0.19
C GLN A 276 -29.55 11.81 -0.94
N PRO A 277 -30.34 12.82 -1.37
CA PRO A 277 -31.19 12.70 -2.54
C PRO A 277 -30.40 12.23 -3.77
N HIS A 278 -30.96 11.29 -4.52
CA HIS A 278 -30.35 10.73 -5.73
C HIS A 278 -29.03 9.96 -5.53
N ALA A 279 -28.66 9.61 -4.29
CA ALA A 279 -27.51 8.78 -4.04
C ALA A 279 -27.74 7.34 -4.53
N SER A 280 -26.73 6.76 -5.15
CA SER A 280 -26.68 5.32 -5.44
C SER A 280 -25.85 4.63 -4.34
N PHE A 281 -26.35 3.52 -3.84
CA PHE A 281 -25.62 2.71 -2.86
C PHE A 281 -25.74 1.23 -3.18
N SER A 282 -24.77 0.44 -2.74
CA SER A 282 -24.83 -1.00 -2.73
C SER A 282 -25.07 -1.51 -1.30
N PHE A 283 -25.79 -2.61 -1.19
CA PHE A 283 -26.08 -3.24 0.09
C PHE A 283 -25.59 -4.69 0.07
N SER A 284 -24.91 -5.09 1.13
CA SER A 284 -24.48 -6.45 1.35
C SER A 284 -24.78 -6.83 2.81
N ALA A 285 -25.22 -8.04 3.03
CA ALA A 285 -25.44 -8.59 4.36
C ALA A 285 -24.80 -9.98 4.45
N MET A 286 -24.11 -10.25 5.55
CA MET A 286 -23.49 -11.54 5.82
C MET A 286 -23.64 -11.89 7.31
N ASP A 287 -23.57 -13.17 7.60
CA ASP A 287 -23.50 -13.63 8.99
C ASP A 287 -22.16 -13.25 9.60
N ALA A 288 -22.18 -12.54 10.73
CA ALA A 288 -20.97 -12.14 11.43
C ALA A 288 -20.09 -13.33 11.85
N ALA A 289 -20.68 -14.50 12.07
CA ALA A 289 -19.93 -15.71 12.36
C ALA A 289 -19.17 -16.28 11.14
N THR A 290 -19.55 -15.87 9.92
CA THR A 290 -18.87 -16.23 8.67
C THR A 290 -17.81 -15.20 8.25
N MET A 291 -17.74 -14.05 8.95
CA MET A 291 -16.63 -13.13 8.78
C MET A 291 -15.36 -13.86 9.22
N GLY A 292 -14.62 -14.38 8.27
CA GLY A 292 -13.27 -14.87 8.53
C GLY A 292 -12.41 -13.73 9.10
N ASN A 293 -11.40 -14.06 9.89
CA ASN A 293 -10.37 -13.12 10.31
C ASN A 293 -9.49 -12.64 9.13
N GLY A 294 -10.07 -12.60 7.93
CA GLY A 294 -9.37 -12.23 6.71
C GLY A 294 -9.23 -10.72 6.60
N ASN A 295 -8.02 -10.30 6.45
CA ASN A 295 -7.56 -8.98 6.07
C ASN A 295 -8.10 -8.55 4.69
N GLN A 296 -9.40 -8.41 4.55
CA GLN A 296 -9.98 -8.07 3.25
C GLN A 296 -10.03 -6.57 2.97
N GLY A 297 -9.55 -5.74 3.92
CA GLY A 297 -9.69 -4.30 3.80
C GLY A 297 -11.17 -3.87 3.72
N HIS A 298 -11.39 -2.61 3.57
CA HIS A 298 -12.72 -2.04 3.32
C HIS A 298 -12.74 -1.28 1.99
N ILE A 299 -13.93 -0.89 1.51
CA ILE A 299 -14.08 -0.26 0.21
C ILE A 299 -13.22 1.00 0.03
N LYS A 300 -13.04 1.80 1.08
CA LYS A 300 -12.15 2.97 1.03
C LYS A 300 -10.69 2.58 0.82
N SER A 301 -10.18 1.60 1.58
CA SER A 301 -8.80 1.14 1.45
C SER A 301 -8.55 0.51 0.09
N TYR A 302 -9.54 -0.19 -0.46
CA TYR A 302 -9.44 -0.73 -1.81
C TYR A 302 -9.39 0.40 -2.86
N LEU A 303 -10.41 1.27 -2.87
CA LEU A 303 -10.54 2.30 -3.91
C LEU A 303 -9.41 3.35 -3.83
N LEU A 304 -9.01 3.79 -2.66
CA LEU A 304 -8.04 4.88 -2.52
C LEU A 304 -6.58 4.42 -2.42
N LEU A 305 -6.33 3.13 -2.18
CA LEU A 305 -4.97 2.64 -1.94
C LEU A 305 -4.66 1.37 -2.74
N SER A 306 -5.32 0.24 -2.44
CA SER A 306 -4.90 -1.07 -2.96
C SER A 306 -5.16 -1.26 -4.45
N SER A 307 -6.10 -0.49 -5.06
CA SER A 307 -6.34 -0.54 -6.50
C SER A 307 -5.27 0.18 -7.32
N GLU A 308 -4.48 1.06 -6.68
CA GLU A 308 -3.51 1.91 -7.37
C GLU A 308 -2.07 1.47 -7.15
N VAL A 309 -1.81 0.76 -6.05
CA VAL A 309 -0.46 0.34 -5.67
C VAL A 309 -0.23 -1.11 -6.05
N LYS A 310 0.87 -1.39 -6.72
CA LYS A 310 1.29 -2.76 -7.05
C LYS A 310 1.68 -3.55 -5.82
N GLY A 311 1.29 -4.82 -5.84
CA GLY A 311 1.66 -5.77 -4.80
C GLY A 311 0.61 -5.92 -3.71
N TYR A 312 0.89 -6.81 -2.78
CA TYR A 312 0.01 -7.07 -1.66
C TYR A 312 0.28 -6.07 -0.54
N ILE A 313 -0.76 -5.38 -0.09
CA ILE A 313 -0.71 -4.51 1.08
C ILE A 313 -1.34 -5.27 2.24
N ARG A 314 -0.53 -5.54 3.25
CA ARG A 314 -1.00 -6.13 4.50
C ARG A 314 -1.76 -5.08 5.31
N HIS A 315 -2.94 -5.42 5.85
CA HIS A 315 -3.76 -4.52 6.66
C HIS A 315 -4.02 -3.14 6.01
N PRO A 316 -4.56 -3.06 4.79
CA PRO A 316 -4.75 -1.78 4.11
C PRO A 316 -5.70 -0.84 4.86
N GLU A 317 -6.57 -1.35 5.74
CA GLU A 317 -7.45 -0.59 6.62
C GLU A 317 -6.68 0.23 7.65
N TYR A 318 -5.51 -0.24 8.10
CA TYR A 318 -4.66 0.45 9.07
C TYR A 318 -4.40 1.91 8.67
N TYR A 319 -4.11 2.15 7.40
CA TYR A 319 -3.83 3.50 6.89
C TYR A 319 -5.02 4.46 6.95
N PHE A 320 -6.22 3.95 7.26
CA PHE A 320 -7.47 4.71 7.33
C PHE A 320 -8.09 4.77 8.74
N GLU A 321 -7.45 4.17 9.74
CA GLU A 321 -7.94 4.17 11.12
C GLU A 321 -7.87 5.56 11.74
N SER A 322 -6.85 6.34 11.41
CA SER A 322 -6.65 7.69 11.90
C SER A 322 -5.83 8.54 10.92
N ASP A 323 -6.09 9.85 10.90
CA ASP A 323 -5.29 10.83 10.16
C ASP A 323 -4.26 11.52 11.08
N ASP A 324 -3.55 10.74 11.87
CA ASP A 324 -2.47 11.22 12.75
C ASP A 324 -1.09 11.07 12.09
N SER A 325 -0.07 11.60 12.77
CA SER A 325 1.30 11.59 12.27
C SER A 325 1.89 10.18 12.10
N THR A 326 1.42 9.20 12.87
CA THR A 326 1.90 7.81 12.80
C THR A 326 1.40 7.13 11.54
N HIS A 327 0.09 7.22 11.28
CA HIS A 327 -0.54 6.65 10.09
C HIS A 327 -0.06 7.35 8.82
N ARG A 328 0.12 8.68 8.85
CA ARG A 328 0.69 9.44 7.72
C ARG A 328 2.12 9.02 7.39
N LYS A 329 2.99 8.84 8.41
CA LYS A 329 4.36 8.34 8.20
C LYS A 329 4.38 6.92 7.64
N ALA A 330 3.51 6.05 8.15
CA ALA A 330 3.39 4.69 7.64
C ALA A 330 2.91 4.66 6.18
N ALA A 331 1.92 5.49 5.83
CA ALA A 331 1.45 5.63 4.46
C ALA A 331 2.54 6.20 3.53
N ASP A 332 3.29 7.20 3.99
CA ASP A 332 4.40 7.76 3.23
C ASP A 332 5.52 6.72 2.99
N LEU A 333 5.84 5.93 4.01
CA LEU A 333 6.80 4.84 3.87
C LEU A 333 6.29 3.76 2.89
N LEU A 334 5.00 3.41 2.95
CA LEU A 334 4.37 2.52 1.98
C LEU A 334 4.50 3.09 0.56
N MET A 335 4.19 4.38 0.36
CA MET A 335 4.31 5.02 -0.95
C MET A 335 5.74 5.03 -1.47
N THR A 336 6.74 5.13 -0.57
CA THR A 336 8.15 5.11 -0.97
C THR A 336 8.61 3.73 -1.45
N VAL A 337 8.12 2.65 -0.85
CA VAL A 337 8.47 1.27 -1.23
C VAL A 337 7.55 0.67 -2.30
N SER A 338 6.60 1.45 -2.82
CA SER A 338 5.58 0.99 -3.76
C SER A 338 5.77 1.56 -5.16
N TYR A 339 5.16 0.88 -6.14
CA TYR A 339 5.10 1.33 -7.53
C TYR A 339 3.65 1.36 -8.01
N THR A 340 3.36 2.23 -8.97
CA THR A 340 2.10 2.22 -9.72
C THR A 340 2.16 1.23 -10.89
N HIS A 341 1.00 0.92 -11.41
CA HIS A 341 0.82 0.04 -12.58
C HIS A 341 1.14 0.76 -13.89
#